data_f8da09c9dd234984977a7ccf70d32b3f
#
_entry.id   f8da09c9dd234984977a7ccf70d32b3f
#
_cell.length_a   1.000
_cell.length_b   1.000
_cell.length_c   1.000
_cell.angle_alpha   90.00
_cell.angle_beta   90.00
_cell.angle_gamma   90.00
#
_symmetry.space_group_name_H-M   'P 1'
#
loop_
_entity.id
_entity.type
_entity.pdbx_description
1 polymer ?
#
loop_
_entity_poly.entity_id
_entity_poly.type
_entity_poly.pdbx_seq_one_letter_code
_entity_poly.pdbx_strand_id
1 'polypeptide(L)'
;MSNTITTSNLSSTPLLRGLAGGAQASTSNETSASRSSVGPATVVELSASAKAVSSTSPGQKDFATVAKDARGALDASYTKAGKTSSIYTTAAEVRDMFSGLDRRALYAIKSNEGGKFSAVEQDMAKTEMRDRLHADTGIDVINVDGKLAPGLKKVINYLDNVSIEEKGSFDWAKQRGEAQADYEARSRFEGEE
;
A
#
# COMPACT_ATOMS: atom_id res chain seq x y z
N MET A 1 8.13 49.66 1.23
CA MET A 1 6.84 49.44 0.56
C MET A 1 6.26 48.15 1.14
N SER A 2 5.30 48.32 2.03
CA SER A 2 4.71 47.23 2.81
C SER A 2 3.42 46.76 2.14
N ASN A 3 3.32 45.50 1.77
CA ASN A 3 2.06 44.91 1.28
C ASN A 3 1.38 44.12 2.36
N THR A 4 0.28 44.64 2.85
CA THR A 4 -0.63 44.00 3.78
C THR A 4 -1.65 43.16 2.99
N ILE A 5 -1.73 41.88 3.26
CA ILE A 5 -2.76 41.00 2.69
C ILE A 5 -3.84 40.81 3.75
N THR A 6 -5.03 41.26 3.43
CA THR A 6 -6.24 41.15 4.24
C THR A 6 -6.92 39.80 4.02
N THR A 7 -7.09 39.02 5.08
CA THR A 7 -7.88 37.78 5.07
C THR A 7 -9.34 38.08 5.33
N SER A 8 -10.22 37.73 4.40
CA SER A 8 -11.67 37.82 4.56
C SER A 8 -12.26 36.54 5.09
N ASN A 9 -12.80 36.60 6.30
CA ASN A 9 -13.62 35.56 6.92
C ASN A 9 -15.01 35.53 6.28
N LEU A 10 -15.44 34.39 5.78
CA LEU A 10 -16.83 34.10 5.43
C LEU A 10 -17.41 33.10 6.43
N SER A 11 -18.16 33.62 7.37
CA SER A 11 -19.04 32.86 8.26
C SER A 11 -20.31 32.47 7.50
N SER A 12 -20.65 31.20 7.48
CA SER A 12 -21.96 30.73 7.05
C SER A 12 -22.65 29.97 8.19
N THR A 13 -23.74 30.55 8.66
CA THR A 13 -24.62 30.09 9.72
C THR A 13 -25.54 28.96 9.25
N PRO A 14 -25.93 28.00 10.11
CA PRO A 14 -26.89 26.95 9.77
C PRO A 14 -28.33 27.40 10.07
N LEU A 15 -29.25 27.15 9.14
CA LEU A 15 -30.68 27.32 9.30
C LEU A 15 -31.30 26.01 9.84
N LEU A 16 -31.69 26.04 11.09
CA LEU A 16 -32.62 25.11 11.75
C LEU A 16 -34.06 25.51 11.33
N ARG A 17 -34.84 24.58 10.81
CA ARG A 17 -36.30 24.71 10.85
C ARG A 17 -36.95 23.35 11.14
N GLY A 18 -37.46 23.23 12.34
CA GLY A 18 -38.25 22.13 12.79
C GLY A 18 -39.70 22.19 12.26
N LEU A 19 -40.34 21.02 12.23
CA LEU A 19 -41.78 20.88 12.24
C LEU A 19 -42.12 19.64 13.04
N ALA A 20 -42.88 19.89 14.07
CA ALA A 20 -43.51 18.91 14.94
C ALA A 20 -44.88 18.47 14.39
N GLY A 21 -45.29 17.28 14.74
CA GLY A 21 -46.72 17.02 14.88
C GLY A 21 -47.23 15.72 14.23
N GLY A 22 -47.83 14.83 15.07
CA GLY A 22 -48.83 13.88 14.63
C GLY A 22 -48.63 12.47 15.14
N ALA A 23 -49.14 12.21 16.38
CA ALA A 23 -49.37 10.86 16.87
C ALA A 23 -50.65 10.27 16.24
N GLN A 24 -50.61 8.99 15.84
CA GLN A 24 -51.76 8.11 15.91
C GLN A 24 -51.35 6.64 15.96
N ALA A 25 -51.85 5.97 16.97
CA ALA A 25 -51.71 4.54 17.21
C ALA A 25 -52.75 3.76 16.35
N SER A 26 -52.36 2.59 15.83
CA SER A 26 -53.27 1.47 15.63
C SER A 26 -52.52 0.16 15.42
N THR A 27 -52.63 -0.68 16.38
CA THR A 27 -52.72 -2.16 16.51
C THR A 27 -52.42 -3.07 15.31
N SER A 28 -51.53 -4.03 15.64
CA SER A 28 -51.55 -5.49 15.36
C SER A 28 -51.52 -5.99 13.91
N ASN A 29 -50.43 -6.69 13.54
CA ASN A 29 -50.48 -8.15 13.34
C ASN A 29 -49.06 -8.73 13.23
N GLU A 30 -48.83 -9.84 13.92
CA GLU A 30 -47.65 -10.67 13.89
C GLU A 30 -47.46 -11.30 12.51
N THR A 31 -46.23 -11.22 11.97
CA THR A 31 -45.69 -12.28 11.15
C THR A 31 -44.16 -12.26 11.28
N SER A 32 -43.65 -13.28 11.96
CA SER A 32 -42.24 -13.54 12.13
C SER A 32 -41.57 -13.75 10.78
N ALA A 33 -40.77 -12.78 10.34
CA ALA A 33 -39.75 -12.98 9.35
C ALA A 33 -38.37 -12.71 9.99
N SER A 34 -37.68 -13.80 10.26
CA SER A 34 -36.26 -13.79 10.71
C SER A 34 -35.45 -12.99 9.69
N ARG A 35 -35.19 -11.74 9.99
CA ARG A 35 -34.09 -10.98 9.35
C ARG A 35 -32.83 -11.29 10.14
N SER A 36 -32.02 -12.19 9.59
CA SER A 36 -30.63 -12.34 9.99
C SER A 36 -29.93 -10.99 9.83
N SER A 37 -29.75 -10.28 10.94
CA SER A 37 -28.89 -9.12 10.98
C SER A 37 -27.45 -9.59 10.77
N VAL A 38 -26.92 -9.39 9.57
CA VAL A 38 -25.50 -9.51 9.31
C VAL A 38 -24.81 -8.35 10.06
N GLY A 39 -24.40 -8.60 11.30
CA GLY A 39 -23.71 -7.61 12.13
C GLY A 39 -22.24 -7.42 11.66
N PRO A 40 -21.59 -6.33 12.09
CA PRO A 40 -20.20 -5.99 11.73
C PRO A 40 -19.16 -7.06 12.15
N ALA A 41 -19.52 -8.05 12.94
CA ALA A 41 -18.65 -9.16 13.35
C ALA A 41 -18.19 -10.06 12.19
N THR A 42 -18.98 -10.20 11.14
CA THR A 42 -18.64 -11.06 9.98
C THR A 42 -17.48 -10.50 9.16
N VAL A 43 -17.34 -9.17 9.10
CA VAL A 43 -16.25 -8.51 8.37
C VAL A 43 -14.92 -8.67 9.11
N VAL A 44 -14.97 -8.69 10.46
CA VAL A 44 -13.76 -8.87 11.30
C VAL A 44 -13.25 -10.32 11.23
N GLU A 45 -14.14 -11.30 11.16
CA GLU A 45 -13.74 -12.71 11.01
C GLU A 45 -13.10 -13.00 9.63
N LEU A 46 -13.62 -12.42 8.57
CA LEU A 46 -13.01 -12.54 7.23
C LEU A 46 -11.59 -11.94 7.19
N SER A 47 -11.38 -10.80 7.85
CA SER A 47 -10.06 -10.17 7.94
C SER A 47 -9.07 -11.00 8.78
N ALA A 48 -9.53 -11.62 9.87
CA ALA A 48 -8.72 -12.49 10.70
C ALA A 48 -8.38 -13.81 9.98
N SER A 49 -9.33 -14.39 9.27
CA SER A 49 -9.14 -15.60 8.47
C SER A 49 -8.22 -15.34 7.27
N ALA A 50 -8.33 -14.20 6.60
CA ALA A 50 -7.42 -13.80 5.53
C ALA A 50 -5.99 -13.59 6.06
N LYS A 51 -5.84 -13.02 7.26
CA LYS A 51 -4.55 -12.87 7.94
C LYS A 51 -3.95 -14.23 8.36
N ALA A 52 -4.77 -15.16 8.82
CA ALA A 52 -4.33 -16.51 9.19
C ALA A 52 -3.91 -17.36 7.98
N VAL A 53 -4.59 -17.22 6.85
CA VAL A 53 -4.22 -17.89 5.58
C VAL A 53 -2.93 -17.30 5.01
N SER A 54 -2.68 -16.02 5.23
CA SER A 54 -1.45 -15.33 4.80
C SER A 54 -0.18 -15.80 5.52
N SER A 55 -0.32 -16.42 6.70
CA SER A 55 0.81 -16.86 7.54
C SER A 55 1.24 -18.29 7.34
N THR A 56 0.62 -19.08 6.43
CA THR A 56 0.78 -20.54 6.39
C THR A 56 1.21 -21.10 5.04
N SER A 57 2.17 -20.49 4.36
CA SER A 57 2.96 -21.28 3.40
C SER A 57 3.96 -22.11 4.18
N PRO A 58 3.90 -23.46 4.13
CA PRO A 58 4.85 -24.31 4.85
C PRO A 58 6.28 -23.95 4.47
N GLY A 59 7.09 -23.56 5.47
CA GLY A 59 8.50 -23.20 5.28
C GLY A 59 8.79 -21.72 5.14
N GLN A 60 7.81 -20.84 5.06
CA GLN A 60 8.04 -19.37 5.09
C GLN A 60 7.92 -18.82 6.51
N LYS A 61 8.85 -17.91 6.88
CA LYS A 61 8.75 -17.15 8.14
C LYS A 61 7.45 -16.35 8.15
N ASP A 62 6.80 -16.25 9.31
CA ASP A 62 5.69 -15.32 9.48
C ASP A 62 6.14 -13.86 9.25
N PHE A 63 5.20 -12.97 8.91
CA PHE A 63 5.53 -11.62 8.49
C PHE A 63 6.09 -10.77 9.63
N ALA A 64 5.66 -11.00 10.87
CA ALA A 64 6.21 -10.32 12.04
C ALA A 64 7.68 -10.72 12.30
N THR A 65 8.03 -11.99 12.06
CA THR A 65 9.42 -12.45 12.09
C THR A 65 10.25 -11.84 10.99
N VAL A 66 9.72 -11.71 9.76
CA VAL A 66 10.40 -11.00 8.67
C VAL A 66 10.68 -9.54 9.05
N ALA A 67 9.71 -8.85 9.65
CA ALA A 67 9.90 -7.47 10.12
C ALA A 67 10.96 -7.37 11.22
N LYS A 68 11.00 -8.33 12.15
CA LYS A 68 12.03 -8.39 13.19
C LYS A 68 13.43 -8.58 12.60
N ASP A 69 13.57 -9.50 11.67
CA ASP A 69 14.83 -9.78 10.98
C ASP A 69 15.28 -8.56 10.16
N ALA A 70 14.36 -7.91 9.45
CA ALA A 70 14.63 -6.67 8.71
C ALA A 70 15.10 -5.54 9.63
N ARG A 71 14.49 -5.38 10.82
CA ARG A 71 14.96 -4.41 11.83
C ARG A 71 16.41 -4.71 12.26
N GLY A 72 16.69 -5.97 12.60
CA GLY A 72 18.05 -6.39 13.00
C GLY A 72 19.09 -6.15 11.90
N ALA A 73 18.75 -6.39 10.64
CA ALA A 73 19.61 -6.15 9.50
C ALA A 73 19.89 -4.64 9.29
N LEU A 74 18.87 -3.80 9.44
CA LEU A 74 19.04 -2.34 9.38
C LEU A 74 19.92 -1.83 10.53
N ASP A 75 19.70 -2.28 11.76
CA ASP A 75 20.51 -1.88 12.91
C ASP A 75 21.98 -2.27 12.75
N ALA A 76 22.24 -3.46 12.19
CA ALA A 76 23.60 -3.90 11.85
C ALA A 76 24.21 -3.01 10.75
N SER A 77 23.44 -2.62 9.74
CA SER A 77 23.88 -1.73 8.67
C SER A 77 24.21 -0.33 9.19
N TYR A 78 23.39 0.21 10.08
CA TYR A 78 23.67 1.50 10.73
C TYR A 78 24.94 1.44 11.58
N THR A 79 25.09 0.39 12.38
CA THR A 79 26.29 0.18 13.19
C THR A 79 27.53 0.12 12.33
N LYS A 80 27.50 -0.63 11.23
CA LYS A 80 28.60 -0.74 10.26
C LYS A 80 28.94 0.60 9.62
N ALA A 81 27.94 1.43 9.34
CA ALA A 81 28.11 2.75 8.76
C ALA A 81 28.49 3.83 9.79
N GLY A 82 28.55 3.51 11.09
CA GLY A 82 28.78 4.48 12.17
C GLY A 82 27.67 5.52 12.28
N LYS A 83 26.45 5.17 11.89
CA LYS A 83 25.28 6.07 11.83
C LYS A 83 24.18 5.59 12.76
N THR A 84 23.31 6.52 13.13
CA THR A 84 22.06 6.21 13.82
C THR A 84 20.93 6.03 12.79
N SER A 85 19.85 5.38 13.20
CA SER A 85 18.71 5.03 12.35
C SER A 85 17.98 6.19 11.64
N SER A 86 18.35 7.42 11.87
CA SER A 86 17.68 8.62 11.34
C SER A 86 18.55 9.52 10.46
N ILE A 87 19.81 9.16 10.21
CA ILE A 87 20.74 10.05 9.49
C ILE A 87 21.19 9.38 8.18
N TYR A 88 20.69 9.90 7.07
CA TYR A 88 21.06 9.49 5.73
C TYR A 88 21.65 10.66 4.97
N THR A 89 22.61 10.38 4.14
CA THR A 89 23.28 11.43 3.41
C THR A 89 23.26 11.26 1.91
N THR A 90 23.22 10.04 1.41
CA THR A 90 23.26 9.79 -0.03
C THR A 90 22.41 8.58 -0.43
N ALA A 91 21.95 8.56 -1.70
CA ALA A 91 21.24 7.42 -2.27
C ALA A 91 22.09 6.14 -2.31
N ALA A 92 23.41 6.26 -2.44
CA ALA A 92 24.33 5.12 -2.43
C ALA A 92 24.37 4.45 -1.06
N GLU A 93 24.48 5.23 0.03
CA GLU A 93 24.44 4.69 1.40
C GLU A 93 23.12 4.00 1.71
N VAL A 94 22.02 4.58 1.24
CA VAL A 94 20.69 3.94 1.36
C VAL A 94 20.68 2.59 0.67
N ARG A 95 21.15 2.53 -0.58
CA ARG A 95 21.19 1.30 -1.35
C ARG A 95 22.06 0.24 -0.66
N ASP A 96 23.19 0.62 -0.11
CA ASP A 96 24.06 -0.28 0.64
C ASP A 96 23.40 -0.82 1.89
N MET A 97 22.67 0.02 2.65
CA MET A 97 21.95 -0.39 3.86
C MET A 97 20.82 -1.39 3.58
N PHE A 98 20.17 -1.25 2.41
CA PHE A 98 19.04 -2.07 2.01
C PHE A 98 19.41 -3.24 1.10
N SER A 99 20.66 -3.30 0.60
CA SER A 99 21.11 -4.28 -0.41
C SER A 99 20.90 -5.74 -0.02
N GLY A 100 21.06 -6.05 1.28
CA GLY A 100 20.87 -7.42 1.80
C GLY A 100 19.43 -7.81 2.09
N LEU A 101 18.46 -6.91 1.91
CA LEU A 101 17.05 -7.16 2.18
C LEU A 101 16.35 -7.63 0.91
N ASP A 102 15.56 -8.71 1.02
CA ASP A 102 14.66 -9.11 -0.05
C ASP A 102 13.42 -8.20 -0.14
N ARG A 103 12.60 -8.39 -1.18
CA ARG A 103 11.40 -7.57 -1.38
C ARG A 103 10.40 -7.68 -0.25
N ARG A 104 10.24 -8.87 0.35
CA ARG A 104 9.30 -9.08 1.45
C ARG A 104 9.75 -8.35 2.70
N ALA A 105 11.05 -8.32 2.99
CA ALA A 105 11.64 -7.54 4.07
C ALA A 105 11.49 -6.02 3.81
N LEU A 106 11.73 -5.55 2.59
CA LEU A 106 11.47 -4.16 2.22
C LEU A 106 9.99 -3.78 2.38
N TYR A 107 9.08 -4.69 2.01
CA TYR A 107 7.66 -4.44 2.22
C TYR A 107 7.30 -4.39 3.71
N ALA A 108 7.90 -5.21 4.56
CA ALA A 108 7.70 -5.15 6.01
C ALA A 108 8.15 -3.79 6.60
N ILE A 109 9.23 -3.22 6.07
CA ILE A 109 9.69 -1.87 6.46
C ILE A 109 8.72 -0.81 5.94
N LYS A 110 8.37 -0.85 4.65
CA LYS A 110 7.45 0.12 4.02
C LYS A 110 6.09 0.15 4.73
N SER A 111 5.55 -1.01 5.08
CA SER A 111 4.25 -1.14 5.77
C SER A 111 4.32 -0.86 7.27
N ASN A 112 5.51 -0.63 7.80
CA ASN A 112 5.76 -0.46 9.23
C ASN A 112 5.24 -1.63 10.08
N GLU A 113 5.49 -2.87 9.65
CA GLU A 113 4.99 -4.04 10.35
C GLU A 113 5.46 -4.07 11.80
N GLY A 114 4.47 -4.14 12.70
CA GLY A 114 4.71 -4.10 14.15
C GLY A 114 5.21 -2.75 14.70
N GLY A 115 5.09 -1.65 13.93
CA GLY A 115 5.46 -0.30 14.38
C GLY A 115 6.97 -0.11 14.63
N LYS A 116 7.83 -0.85 13.90
CA LYS A 116 9.28 -0.92 14.16
C LYS A 116 10.13 0.05 13.36
N PHE A 117 9.56 0.72 12.38
CA PHE A 117 10.30 1.49 11.38
C PHE A 117 9.89 2.95 11.39
N SER A 118 10.87 3.84 11.33
CA SER A 118 10.64 5.28 11.21
C SER A 118 10.03 5.64 9.83
N ALA A 119 9.39 6.80 9.72
CA ALA A 119 8.84 7.29 8.46
C ALA A 119 9.91 7.40 7.37
N VAL A 120 11.14 7.80 7.75
CA VAL A 120 12.27 7.88 6.82
C VAL A 120 12.64 6.50 6.28
N GLU A 121 12.73 5.48 7.14
CA GLU A 121 13.03 4.10 6.72
C GLU A 121 11.94 3.54 5.81
N GLN A 122 10.67 3.85 6.08
CA GLN A 122 9.54 3.46 5.24
C GLN A 122 9.64 4.07 3.83
N ASP A 123 9.94 5.37 3.74
CA ASP A 123 10.11 6.05 2.45
C ASP A 123 11.32 5.54 1.68
N MET A 124 12.40 5.21 2.39
CA MET A 124 13.59 4.61 1.79
C MET A 124 13.30 3.21 1.24
N ALA A 125 12.61 2.37 2.00
CA ALA A 125 12.21 1.05 1.54
C ALA A 125 11.29 1.14 0.33
N LYS A 126 10.35 2.08 0.31
CA LYS A 126 9.49 2.36 -0.84
C LYS A 126 10.30 2.76 -2.07
N THR A 127 11.30 3.61 -1.90
CA THR A 127 12.19 4.04 -3.00
C THR A 127 12.99 2.86 -3.53
N GLU A 128 13.62 2.07 -2.67
CA GLU A 128 14.39 0.89 -3.05
C GLU A 128 13.53 -0.15 -3.77
N MET A 129 12.29 -0.39 -3.29
CA MET A 129 11.35 -1.30 -3.96
C MET A 129 11.00 -0.83 -5.37
N ARG A 130 10.83 0.48 -5.58
CA ARG A 130 10.59 1.08 -6.89
C ARG A 130 11.81 0.93 -7.79
N ASP A 131 12.99 1.29 -7.30
CA ASP A 131 14.23 1.25 -8.07
C ASP A 131 14.57 -0.18 -8.51
N ARG A 132 14.31 -1.20 -7.67
CA ARG A 132 14.42 -2.62 -8.07
C ARG A 132 13.39 -3.02 -9.12
N LEU A 133 12.13 -2.58 -8.98
CA LEU A 133 11.12 -2.81 -10.01
C LEU A 133 11.58 -2.26 -11.36
N HIS A 134 12.11 -1.04 -11.38
CA HIS A 134 12.61 -0.41 -12.59
C HIS A 134 13.84 -1.14 -13.17
N ALA A 135 14.77 -1.55 -12.30
CA ALA A 135 15.94 -2.32 -12.72
C ALA A 135 15.56 -3.69 -13.33
N ASP A 136 14.60 -4.39 -12.72
CA ASP A 136 14.19 -5.74 -13.15
C ASP A 136 13.32 -5.70 -14.42
N THR A 137 12.53 -4.65 -14.59
CA THR A 137 11.59 -4.55 -15.72
C THR A 137 12.13 -3.71 -16.87
N GLY A 138 13.07 -2.81 -16.61
CA GLY A 138 13.58 -1.85 -17.58
C GLY A 138 12.55 -0.81 -18.02
N ILE A 139 11.50 -0.58 -17.22
CA ILE A 139 10.38 0.29 -17.61
C ILE A 139 10.79 1.76 -17.79
N ASP A 140 11.87 2.22 -17.14
CA ASP A 140 12.42 3.57 -17.30
C ASP A 140 13.26 3.76 -18.57
N VAL A 141 13.67 2.67 -19.18
CA VAL A 141 14.37 2.75 -20.44
C VAL A 141 13.32 3.02 -21.49
N ILE A 142 13.30 4.24 -22.03
CA ILE A 142 12.58 4.54 -23.27
C ILE A 142 13.14 3.55 -24.27
N ASN A 143 12.38 2.51 -24.57
CA ASN A 143 12.80 1.52 -25.54
C ASN A 143 13.07 2.27 -26.85
N VAL A 144 14.26 2.06 -27.41
CA VAL A 144 14.70 2.70 -28.67
C VAL A 144 13.66 2.47 -29.77
N ASP A 145 12.88 1.39 -29.64
CA ASP A 145 11.83 1.00 -30.58
C ASP A 145 10.46 1.67 -30.29
N GLY A 146 10.35 2.48 -29.22
CA GLY A 146 9.10 3.16 -28.85
C GLY A 146 7.98 2.25 -28.32
N LYS A 147 8.25 0.94 -28.12
CA LYS A 147 7.28 -0.03 -27.64
C LYS A 147 7.30 -0.12 -26.10
N LEU A 148 6.16 0.11 -25.47
CA LEU A 148 6.01 0.05 -24.02
C LEU A 148 5.33 -1.24 -23.53
N ALA A 149 4.54 -1.90 -24.37
CA ALA A 149 3.80 -3.10 -23.98
C ALA A 149 4.68 -4.22 -23.40
N PRO A 150 5.85 -4.57 -23.96
CA PRO A 150 6.73 -5.58 -23.39
C PRO A 150 7.24 -5.22 -21.98
N GLY A 151 7.56 -3.94 -21.74
CA GLY A 151 7.96 -3.44 -20.41
C GLY A 151 6.82 -3.55 -19.38
N LEU A 152 5.62 -3.14 -19.77
CA LEU A 152 4.42 -3.25 -18.93
C LEU A 152 4.10 -4.70 -18.59
N LYS A 153 4.25 -5.64 -19.53
CA LYS A 153 4.10 -7.07 -19.27
C LYS A 153 5.09 -7.59 -18.22
N LYS A 154 6.34 -7.10 -18.24
CA LYS A 154 7.31 -7.42 -17.19
C LYS A 154 6.89 -6.84 -15.83
N VAL A 155 6.37 -5.61 -15.77
CA VAL A 155 5.84 -5.01 -14.54
C VAL A 155 4.70 -5.86 -13.98
N ILE A 156 3.76 -6.28 -14.81
CA ILE A 156 2.66 -7.17 -14.43
C ILE A 156 3.20 -8.45 -13.81
N ASN A 157 4.09 -9.15 -14.53
CA ASN A 157 4.70 -10.39 -14.04
C ASN A 157 5.47 -10.17 -12.73
N TYR A 158 6.17 -9.06 -12.58
CA TYR A 158 6.88 -8.73 -11.35
C TYR A 158 5.91 -8.56 -10.17
N LEU A 159 4.84 -7.79 -10.35
CA LEU A 159 3.81 -7.58 -9.33
C LEU A 159 3.03 -8.85 -8.99
N ASP A 160 2.85 -9.75 -9.96
CA ASP A 160 2.19 -11.04 -9.73
C ASP A 160 3.06 -12.01 -8.91
N ASN A 161 4.37 -11.77 -8.79
CA ASN A 161 5.31 -12.59 -8.04
C ASN A 161 5.72 -12.01 -6.66
N VAL A 162 5.12 -10.90 -6.22
CA VAL A 162 5.38 -10.35 -4.89
C VAL A 162 4.70 -11.17 -3.78
N SER A 163 5.04 -10.89 -2.54
CA SER A 163 4.49 -11.61 -1.39
C SER A 163 2.99 -11.42 -1.21
N ILE A 164 2.35 -12.35 -0.52
CA ILE A 164 0.91 -12.30 -0.27
C ILE A 164 0.51 -11.08 0.58
N GLU A 165 1.38 -10.67 1.50
CA GLU A 165 1.16 -9.48 2.34
C GLU A 165 1.15 -8.22 1.48
N GLU A 166 2.05 -8.13 0.51
CA GLU A 166 2.10 -7.00 -0.43
C GLU A 166 0.87 -7.01 -1.34
N LYS A 167 0.46 -8.19 -1.86
CA LYS A 167 -0.75 -8.35 -2.68
C LYS A 167 -2.04 -7.95 -1.96
N GLY A 168 -2.07 -8.05 -0.64
CA GLY A 168 -3.18 -7.59 0.18
C GLY A 168 -3.30 -6.06 0.31
N SER A 169 -2.36 -5.29 -0.23
CA SER A 169 -2.37 -3.83 -0.09
C SER A 169 -3.14 -3.12 -1.22
N PHE A 170 -3.72 -1.97 -0.88
CA PHE A 170 -4.35 -1.10 -1.88
C PHE A 170 -3.34 -0.60 -2.92
N ASP A 171 -2.12 -0.25 -2.49
CA ASP A 171 -1.05 0.21 -3.37
C ASP A 171 -0.72 -0.82 -4.46
N TRP A 172 -0.61 -2.10 -4.07
CA TRP A 172 -0.37 -3.17 -5.04
C TRP A 172 -1.53 -3.32 -6.01
N ALA A 173 -2.77 -3.37 -5.50
CA ALA A 173 -3.95 -3.53 -6.34
C ALA A 173 -4.06 -2.41 -7.37
N LYS A 174 -3.78 -1.17 -6.95
CA LYS A 174 -3.74 0.01 -7.82
C LYS A 174 -2.65 -0.13 -8.89
N GLN A 175 -1.40 -0.36 -8.48
CA GLN A 175 -0.27 -0.47 -9.43
C GLN A 175 -0.47 -1.62 -10.43
N ARG A 176 -0.96 -2.78 -9.95
CA ARG A 176 -1.23 -3.94 -10.81
C ARG A 176 -2.35 -3.67 -11.81
N GLY A 177 -3.43 -2.98 -11.37
CA GLY A 177 -4.54 -2.58 -12.21
C GLY A 177 -4.13 -1.55 -13.27
N GLU A 178 -3.37 -0.53 -12.88
CA GLU A 178 -2.82 0.48 -13.80
C GLU A 178 -1.90 -0.16 -14.85
N ALA A 179 -0.97 -1.00 -14.43
CA ALA A 179 -0.08 -1.70 -15.35
C ALA A 179 -0.83 -2.57 -16.36
N GLN A 180 -1.93 -3.23 -15.93
CA GLN A 180 -2.76 -4.03 -16.81
C GLN A 180 -3.51 -3.15 -17.84
N ALA A 181 -4.13 -2.07 -17.39
CA ALA A 181 -4.86 -1.15 -18.27
C ALA A 181 -3.93 -0.51 -19.31
N ASP A 182 -2.75 -0.07 -18.87
CA ASP A 182 -1.75 0.51 -19.77
C ASP A 182 -1.21 -0.53 -20.77
N TYR A 183 -0.97 -1.75 -20.31
CA TYR A 183 -0.57 -2.85 -21.21
C TYR A 183 -1.61 -3.12 -22.29
N GLU A 184 -2.89 -3.25 -21.92
CA GLU A 184 -3.98 -3.51 -22.86
C GLU A 184 -4.15 -2.37 -23.88
N ALA A 185 -4.03 -1.12 -23.42
CA ALA A 185 -4.10 0.04 -24.30
C ALA A 185 -2.92 0.07 -25.29
N ARG A 186 -1.71 -0.21 -24.81
CA ARG A 186 -0.49 -0.19 -25.63
C ARG A 186 -0.41 -1.36 -26.59
N SER A 187 -0.76 -2.58 -26.14
CA SER A 187 -0.74 -3.76 -27.03
C SER A 187 -1.66 -3.59 -28.24
N ARG A 188 -2.83 -3.00 -28.05
CA ARG A 188 -3.74 -2.69 -29.18
C ARG A 188 -3.13 -1.68 -30.15
N PHE A 189 -2.43 -0.68 -29.62
CA PHE A 189 -1.81 0.36 -30.45
C PHE A 189 -0.55 -0.13 -31.16
N GLU A 190 0.25 -0.95 -30.47
CA GLU A 190 1.53 -1.47 -30.98
C GLU A 190 1.40 -2.74 -31.83
N GLY A 191 0.18 -3.30 -31.93
CA GLY A 191 -0.12 -4.48 -32.72
C GLY A 191 0.48 -5.76 -32.13
N GLU A 192 0.66 -5.82 -30.81
CA GLU A 192 1.06 -7.02 -30.09
C GLU A 192 -0.21 -7.74 -29.61
N GLU A 193 -0.58 -8.85 -30.27
CA GLU A 193 -1.63 -9.78 -29.83
C GLU A 193 -1.07 -10.86 -28.89
#